data_746e11ecddbc9a7170d002b607b7fdbf
#
_entry.id   746e11ecddbc9a7170d002b607b7fdbf
#
_cell.length_a   1.000
_cell.length_b   1.000
_cell.length_c   1.000
_cell.angle_alpha   90.00
_cell.angle_beta   90.00
_cell.angle_gamma   90.00
#
_symmetry.space_group_name_H-M   'P 1'
#
loop_
_entity.id
_entity.type
_entity.pdbx_description
1 polymer ?
#
loop_
_entity_poly.entity_id
_entity_poly.type
_entity_poly.pdbx_seq_one_letter_code
_entity_poly.pdbx_strand_id
1 'polypeptide(L)'
;MRKGLLKPLRSFLILLLLSTEAYTQDIHFSQFFETPLLRNPALAGIFTGDIRVQAVYRNQWNSVTVPYQTGSFSAEYKKSVGSGNDFLTLGGEILYDKAGTVALQATHILPAITYHKSLSDEKNMYLSLGFMGGWVQRSIDRSKVTTNSQYDGTGFNPGLSTGETFPRNSYSYLDGTAGMSFSSQIGENTDNNIYLGVAYHHFNKATKVSFYGNPNYEMIPKWVGSLGVRMNISEYAFFTLLADYSKQGTFTETLAGALYSWKLDDIEEPKYILHAGAFLRWKDAVIPVTKLEFKPFAVALSYDANLSQLKPASNGHGGIEMSLSYQKYINKPNSSADAVRCPVF
;
A
#
# COMPACT_ATOMS: atom_id res chain seq x y z
N MET A 1 -52.10 -31.97 10.18
CA MET A 1 -50.73 -32.00 10.72
C MET A 1 -49.69 -31.99 9.59
N ARG A 2 -49.28 -30.86 9.06
CA ARG A 2 -48.18 -30.71 8.04
C ARG A 2 -47.67 -29.27 7.93
N LYS A 3 -47.41 -28.57 9.06
CA LYS A 3 -46.86 -27.21 9.06
C LYS A 3 -45.48 -27.06 9.75
N GLY A 4 -44.86 -28.17 10.21
CA GLY A 4 -43.64 -28.12 11.03
C GLY A 4 -42.31 -28.32 10.29
N LEU A 5 -42.32 -28.89 9.08
CA LEU A 5 -41.06 -29.30 8.38
C LEU A 5 -40.48 -28.23 7.44
N LEU A 6 -41.21 -27.16 7.14
CA LEU A 6 -40.77 -26.16 6.18
C LEU A 6 -39.89 -25.02 6.78
N LYS A 7 -39.90 -24.89 8.11
CA LYS A 7 -39.09 -23.85 8.78
C LYS A 7 -37.57 -24.16 8.80
N PRO A 8 -37.13 -25.38 9.14
CA PRO A 8 -35.69 -25.68 9.12
C PRO A 8 -35.11 -25.71 7.70
N LEU A 9 -35.92 -26.10 6.70
CA LEU A 9 -35.46 -26.11 5.30
C LEU A 9 -35.26 -24.71 4.72
N ARG A 10 -36.11 -23.73 5.09
CA ARG A 10 -35.89 -22.32 4.70
C ARG A 10 -34.67 -21.69 5.37
N SER A 11 -34.41 -21.99 6.64
CA SER A 11 -33.22 -21.52 7.35
C SER A 11 -31.95 -22.15 6.80
N PHE A 12 -31.96 -23.40 6.40
CA PHE A 12 -30.85 -24.08 5.75
C PHE A 12 -30.57 -23.54 4.33
N LEU A 13 -31.63 -23.20 3.57
CA LEU A 13 -31.49 -22.61 2.24
C LEU A 13 -30.94 -21.18 2.30
N ILE A 14 -31.28 -20.40 3.34
CA ILE A 14 -30.74 -19.06 3.58
C ILE A 14 -29.26 -19.13 3.99
N LEU A 15 -28.85 -20.13 4.74
CA LEU A 15 -27.44 -20.34 5.12
C LEU A 15 -26.56 -20.75 3.91
N LEU A 16 -27.14 -21.46 2.92
CA LEU A 16 -26.42 -21.87 1.71
C LEU A 16 -26.20 -20.72 0.72
N LEU A 17 -27.02 -19.64 0.84
CA LEU A 17 -26.90 -18.44 -0.02
C LEU A 17 -25.90 -17.40 0.53
N LEU A 18 -25.30 -17.63 1.69
CA LEU A 18 -24.32 -16.76 2.34
C LEU A 18 -22.86 -17.21 2.18
N SER A 19 -22.58 -18.17 1.31
CA SER A 19 -21.20 -18.47 0.89
C SER A 19 -20.72 -17.33 -0.02
N THR A 20 -20.46 -16.16 0.57
CA THR A 20 -19.67 -15.13 -0.08
C THR A 20 -18.26 -15.67 -0.24
N GLU A 21 -17.81 -15.83 -1.47
CA GLU A 21 -16.43 -16.16 -1.75
C GLU A 21 -15.54 -15.12 -1.06
N ALA A 22 -14.76 -15.56 -0.07
CA ALA A 22 -13.83 -14.71 0.65
C ALA A 22 -12.60 -14.50 -0.25
N TYR A 23 -12.60 -13.45 -1.03
CA TYR A 23 -11.41 -13.03 -1.76
C TYR A 23 -10.44 -12.36 -0.78
N THR A 24 -9.19 -12.79 -0.77
CA THR A 24 -8.14 -12.17 0.03
C THR A 24 -7.73 -10.84 -0.60
N GLN A 25 -7.69 -9.80 0.22
CA GLN A 25 -7.20 -8.48 -0.17
C GLN A 25 -5.67 -8.49 -0.25
N ASP A 26 -5.13 -7.63 -1.12
CA ASP A 26 -3.70 -7.33 -1.11
C ASP A 26 -3.29 -6.56 0.14
N ILE A 27 -2.00 -6.66 0.44
CA ILE A 27 -1.36 -5.88 1.49
C ILE A 27 -1.49 -4.39 1.18
N HIS A 28 -1.91 -3.60 2.17
CA HIS A 28 -2.02 -2.15 2.06
C HIS A 28 -1.51 -1.46 3.32
N PHE A 29 -1.09 -0.20 3.19
CA PHE A 29 -0.63 0.65 4.28
C PHE A 29 -1.56 1.85 4.45
N SER A 30 -1.73 2.31 5.69
CA SER A 30 -2.45 3.54 6.00
C SER A 30 -1.63 4.77 5.62
N GLN A 31 -0.29 4.67 5.75
CA GLN A 31 0.67 5.64 5.20
C GLN A 31 0.96 5.34 3.73
N PHE A 32 -0.07 5.23 2.90
CA PHE A 32 0.04 4.87 1.49
C PHE A 32 0.95 5.83 0.70
N PHE A 33 1.08 7.08 1.16
CA PHE A 33 1.97 8.08 0.56
C PHE A 33 3.46 7.78 0.80
N GLU A 34 3.81 6.93 1.77
CA GLU A 34 5.18 6.45 2.01
C GLU A 34 5.49 5.14 1.26
N THR A 35 4.54 4.59 0.50
CA THR A 35 4.73 3.36 -0.29
C THR A 35 4.28 3.55 -1.75
N PRO A 36 4.86 4.52 -2.48
CA PRO A 36 4.39 4.88 -3.81
C PRO A 36 4.47 3.74 -4.83
N LEU A 37 5.50 2.89 -4.77
CA LEU A 37 5.67 1.75 -5.68
C LEU A 37 4.52 0.73 -5.56
N LEU A 38 4.04 0.47 -4.33
CA LEU A 38 2.90 -0.44 -4.10
C LEU A 38 1.57 0.13 -4.60
N ARG A 39 1.45 1.44 -4.70
CA ARG A 39 0.26 2.10 -5.24
C ARG A 39 0.24 2.07 -6.76
N ASN A 40 1.35 2.53 -7.33
CA ASN A 40 1.51 2.69 -8.77
C ASN A 40 3.00 2.82 -9.10
N PRO A 41 3.61 1.91 -9.86
CA PRO A 41 5.02 2.02 -10.22
C PRO A 41 5.35 3.31 -10.99
N ALA A 42 4.39 3.93 -11.68
CA ALA A 42 4.60 5.21 -12.34
C ALA A 42 4.72 6.42 -11.39
N LEU A 43 4.51 6.23 -10.06
CA LEU A 43 4.81 7.22 -9.02
C LEU A 43 6.25 7.12 -8.51
N ALA A 44 7.03 6.13 -8.95
CA ALA A 44 8.46 6.08 -8.70
C ALA A 44 9.14 7.35 -9.22
N GLY A 45 10.16 7.85 -8.53
CA GLY A 45 10.91 9.04 -8.95
C GLY A 45 10.20 10.38 -8.71
N ILE A 46 8.94 10.40 -8.27
CA ILE A 46 8.21 11.62 -7.94
C ILE A 46 8.59 12.05 -6.51
N PHE A 47 9.79 12.59 -6.37
CA PHE A 47 10.34 13.15 -5.12
C PHE A 47 11.49 14.10 -5.42
N THR A 48 11.87 14.94 -4.44
CA THR A 48 13.03 15.83 -4.56
C THR A 48 14.31 15.06 -4.21
N GLY A 49 15.25 14.98 -5.16
CA GLY A 49 16.52 14.25 -5.00
C GLY A 49 16.74 13.22 -6.10
N ASP A 50 17.90 12.56 -6.06
CA ASP A 50 18.28 11.49 -6.99
C ASP A 50 18.03 10.11 -6.40
N ILE A 51 18.11 10.00 -5.06
CA ILE A 51 17.87 8.75 -4.32
C ILE A 51 16.77 8.98 -3.30
N ARG A 52 15.85 8.00 -3.20
CA ARG A 52 14.92 7.83 -2.09
C ARG A 52 14.99 6.41 -1.58
N VAL A 53 15.09 6.26 -0.25
CA VAL A 53 14.99 4.98 0.45
C VAL A 53 13.90 5.12 1.50
N GLN A 54 12.97 4.19 1.55
CA GLN A 54 11.86 4.21 2.51
C GLN A 54 11.68 2.85 3.18
N ALA A 55 11.33 2.89 4.45
CA ALA A 55 10.92 1.72 5.21
C ALA A 55 9.61 2.04 5.93
N VAL A 56 8.66 1.14 5.88
CA VAL A 56 7.37 1.25 6.57
C VAL A 56 7.11 -0.03 7.35
N TYR A 57 6.67 0.11 8.58
CA TYR A 57 6.28 -0.99 9.44
C TYR A 57 4.87 -0.77 9.98
N ARG A 58 4.02 -1.78 9.86
CA ARG A 58 2.65 -1.80 10.35
C ARG A 58 2.43 -2.95 11.31
N ASN A 59 1.74 -2.67 12.41
CA ASN A 59 1.29 -3.67 13.37
C ASN A 59 -0.20 -3.48 13.64
N GLN A 60 -1.03 -4.50 13.29
CA GLN A 60 -2.48 -4.43 13.41
C GLN A 60 -3.02 -5.49 14.37
N TRP A 61 -4.16 -5.15 15.02
CA TRP A 61 -4.99 -6.06 15.82
C TRP A 61 -4.28 -6.73 17.00
N ASN A 62 -3.26 -6.08 17.55
CA ASN A 62 -2.55 -6.56 18.73
C ASN A 62 -3.46 -6.74 19.96
N SER A 63 -4.60 -6.04 19.99
CA SER A 63 -5.60 -6.13 21.06
C SER A 63 -6.63 -7.26 20.88
N VAL A 64 -6.67 -7.90 19.71
CA VAL A 64 -7.72 -8.88 19.37
C VAL A 64 -7.19 -10.29 19.22
N THR A 65 -6.02 -10.45 18.61
CA THR A 65 -5.44 -11.74 18.23
C THR A 65 -3.93 -11.65 18.10
N VAL A 66 -3.29 -12.69 17.55
CA VAL A 66 -1.89 -12.61 17.10
C VAL A 66 -1.76 -11.48 16.08
N PRO A 67 -0.93 -10.48 16.35
CA PRO A 67 -0.89 -9.28 15.52
C PRO A 67 -0.49 -9.58 14.08
N TYR A 68 -1.05 -8.82 13.15
CA TYR A 68 -0.62 -8.79 11.77
C TYR A 68 0.52 -7.80 11.65
N GLN A 69 1.64 -8.25 11.11
CA GLN A 69 2.86 -7.48 10.99
C GLN A 69 3.27 -7.39 9.54
N THR A 70 3.36 -6.17 9.03
CA THR A 70 3.73 -5.91 7.64
C THR A 70 4.92 -4.96 7.62
N GLY A 71 5.93 -5.28 6.85
CA GLY A 71 7.10 -4.43 6.61
C GLY A 71 7.31 -4.21 5.12
N SER A 72 7.62 -2.99 4.73
CA SER A 72 8.01 -2.61 3.38
C SER A 72 9.35 -1.90 3.43
N PHE A 73 10.19 -2.20 2.46
CA PHE A 73 11.45 -1.49 2.20
C PHE A 73 11.55 -1.22 0.71
N SER A 74 11.68 0.05 0.33
CA SER A 74 11.85 0.46 -1.06
C SER A 74 13.08 1.34 -1.24
N ALA A 75 13.68 1.25 -2.43
CA ALA A 75 14.76 2.12 -2.85
C ALA A 75 14.53 2.54 -4.31
N GLU A 76 14.81 3.80 -4.61
CA GLU A 76 14.62 4.39 -5.93
C GLU A 76 15.83 5.26 -6.29
N TYR A 77 16.25 5.17 -7.53
CA TYR A 77 17.30 5.99 -8.11
C TYR A 77 16.82 6.62 -9.42
N LYS A 78 16.94 7.94 -9.49
CA LYS A 78 16.53 8.78 -10.61
C LYS A 78 17.74 9.17 -11.44
N LYS A 79 17.61 9.05 -12.76
CA LYS A 79 18.67 9.44 -13.72
C LYS A 79 18.07 10.15 -14.92
N SER A 80 18.60 11.33 -15.27
CA SER A 80 18.23 12.04 -16.51
C SER A 80 18.63 11.23 -17.74
N VAL A 81 17.81 11.27 -18.77
CA VAL A 81 17.98 10.53 -20.03
C VAL A 81 17.82 11.48 -21.22
N GLY A 82 18.75 11.39 -22.17
CA GLY A 82 18.73 12.24 -23.37
C GLY A 82 19.22 13.67 -23.10
N SER A 83 18.85 14.60 -23.98
CA SER A 83 19.23 16.02 -23.94
C SER A 83 18.13 16.94 -23.41
N GLY A 84 16.98 16.39 -23.06
CA GLY A 84 15.84 17.11 -22.48
C GLY A 84 15.66 16.81 -20.99
N ASN A 85 14.49 17.18 -20.46
CA ASN A 85 14.15 16.95 -19.05
C ASN A 85 13.50 15.58 -18.79
N ASP A 86 13.65 14.63 -19.70
CA ASP A 86 13.22 13.25 -19.50
C ASP A 86 14.09 12.56 -18.45
N PHE A 87 13.52 11.68 -17.65
CA PHE A 87 14.30 10.89 -16.71
C PHE A 87 13.76 9.46 -16.58
N LEU A 88 14.66 8.58 -16.13
CA LEU A 88 14.38 7.19 -15.83
C LEU A 88 14.53 6.99 -14.33
N THR A 89 13.60 6.28 -13.71
CA THR A 89 13.71 5.82 -12.33
C THR A 89 13.86 4.31 -12.31
N LEU A 90 14.92 3.85 -11.67
CA LEU A 90 15.11 2.45 -11.29
C LEU A 90 14.78 2.32 -9.82
N GLY A 91 13.97 1.34 -9.48
CA GLY A 91 13.58 1.13 -8.10
C GLY A 91 13.32 -0.33 -7.80
N GLY A 92 12.93 -0.57 -6.58
CA GLY A 92 12.50 -1.89 -6.15
C GLY A 92 11.92 -1.84 -4.76
N GLU A 93 11.11 -2.85 -4.46
CA GLU A 93 10.46 -3.01 -3.18
C GLU A 93 10.59 -4.43 -2.67
N ILE A 94 10.87 -4.55 -1.37
CA ILE A 94 10.80 -5.79 -0.62
C ILE A 94 9.66 -5.62 0.39
N LEU A 95 8.68 -6.53 0.32
CA LEU A 95 7.55 -6.54 1.23
C LEU A 95 7.55 -7.86 1.99
N TYR A 96 7.35 -7.78 3.29
CA TYR A 96 7.17 -8.92 4.17
C TYR A 96 5.89 -8.74 4.98
N ASP A 97 5.03 -9.75 4.97
CA ASP A 97 3.79 -9.79 5.73
C ASP A 97 3.69 -11.08 6.51
N LYS A 98 3.19 -10.98 7.74
CA LYS A 98 2.92 -12.12 8.61
C LYS A 98 1.58 -11.93 9.30
N ALA A 99 0.64 -12.82 9.05
CA ALA A 99 -0.73 -12.70 9.48
C ALA A 99 -1.22 -13.90 10.31
N GLY A 100 -1.86 -13.60 11.42
CA GLY A 100 -2.67 -14.52 12.21
C GLY A 100 -1.92 -15.65 12.90
N THR A 101 -2.70 -16.54 13.54
CA THR A 101 -2.21 -17.67 14.36
C THR A 101 -1.43 -18.68 13.54
N VAL A 102 -1.82 -18.94 12.31
CA VAL A 102 -1.16 -19.89 11.40
C VAL A 102 0.15 -19.34 10.81
N ALA A 103 0.56 -18.12 11.22
CA ALA A 103 1.73 -17.44 10.71
C ALA A 103 1.78 -17.48 9.15
N LEU A 104 0.65 -17.10 8.51
CA LEU A 104 0.63 -16.92 7.06
C LEU A 104 1.64 -15.84 6.71
N GLN A 105 2.67 -16.18 5.96
CA GLN A 105 3.73 -15.27 5.55
C GLN A 105 3.66 -15.02 4.05
N ALA A 106 3.91 -13.77 3.65
CA ALA A 106 4.12 -13.39 2.27
C ALA A 106 5.42 -12.57 2.16
N THR A 107 6.26 -12.92 1.19
CA THR A 107 7.48 -12.17 0.87
C THR A 107 7.42 -11.81 -0.61
N HIS A 108 7.60 -10.52 -0.92
CA HIS A 108 7.63 -10.01 -2.28
C HIS A 108 8.98 -9.35 -2.53
N ILE A 109 9.57 -9.57 -3.71
CA ILE A 109 10.77 -8.89 -4.20
C ILE A 109 10.44 -8.37 -5.59
N LEU A 110 10.24 -7.06 -5.69
CA LEU A 110 9.61 -6.41 -6.83
C LEU A 110 10.50 -5.29 -7.39
N PRO A 111 11.44 -5.57 -8.31
CA PRO A 111 12.10 -4.54 -9.10
C PRO A 111 11.10 -3.71 -9.93
N ALA A 112 11.40 -2.42 -10.09
CA ALA A 112 10.59 -1.46 -10.80
C ALA A 112 11.44 -0.59 -11.75
N ILE A 113 10.84 -0.19 -12.86
CA ILE A 113 11.41 0.75 -13.82
C ILE A 113 10.31 1.71 -14.28
N THR A 114 10.62 3.00 -14.29
CA THR A 114 9.67 4.05 -14.70
C THR A 114 10.35 5.05 -15.59
N TYR A 115 9.75 5.32 -16.75
CA TYR A 115 10.18 6.39 -17.66
C TYR A 115 9.25 7.59 -17.53
N HIS A 116 9.84 8.78 -17.40
CA HIS A 116 9.16 10.06 -17.25
C HIS A 116 9.45 10.94 -18.45
N LYS A 117 8.42 11.15 -19.26
CA LYS A 117 8.48 12.04 -20.43
C LYS A 117 8.12 13.45 -20.01
N SER A 118 9.02 14.41 -20.16
CA SER A 118 8.69 15.84 -20.05
C SER A 118 7.79 16.26 -21.20
N LEU A 119 6.63 16.82 -20.87
CA LEU A 119 5.67 17.39 -21.82
C LEU A 119 5.76 18.91 -21.87
N SER A 120 6.17 19.54 -20.76
CA SER A 120 6.41 20.97 -20.66
C SER A 120 7.39 21.27 -19.53
N ASP A 121 8.49 21.91 -19.86
CA ASP A 121 9.52 22.29 -18.88
C ASP A 121 9.05 23.46 -18.02
N GLU A 122 8.31 24.41 -18.61
CA GLU A 122 7.77 25.58 -17.91
C GLU A 122 6.81 25.20 -16.79
N LYS A 123 5.99 24.15 -17.00
CA LYS A 123 4.98 23.68 -16.03
C LYS A 123 5.41 22.43 -15.28
N ASN A 124 6.66 22.01 -15.39
CA ASN A 124 7.13 20.74 -14.82
C ASN A 124 6.12 19.58 -15.07
N MET A 125 5.68 19.48 -16.33
CA MET A 125 4.61 18.56 -16.72
C MET A 125 5.22 17.26 -17.22
N TYR A 126 4.83 16.15 -16.62
CA TYR A 126 5.34 14.81 -16.95
C TYR A 126 4.23 13.82 -17.19
N LEU A 127 4.42 12.98 -18.18
CA LEU A 127 3.70 11.72 -18.35
C LEU A 127 4.67 10.59 -18.02
N SER A 128 4.28 9.73 -17.08
CA SER A 128 5.13 8.65 -16.59
C SER A 128 4.51 7.30 -16.87
N LEU A 129 5.34 6.34 -17.30
CA LEU A 129 4.97 4.95 -17.51
C LEU A 129 5.90 4.07 -16.65
N GLY A 130 5.31 3.27 -15.77
CA GLY A 130 6.03 2.43 -14.83
C GLY A 130 5.64 0.97 -14.94
N PHE A 131 6.64 0.10 -14.78
CA PHE A 131 6.47 -1.34 -14.68
C PHE A 131 7.18 -1.82 -13.42
N MET A 132 6.53 -2.71 -12.69
CA MET A 132 7.07 -3.39 -11.53
C MET A 132 6.69 -4.86 -11.63
N GLY A 133 7.60 -5.74 -11.30
CA GLY A 133 7.28 -7.16 -11.30
C GLY A 133 8.42 -7.96 -10.69
N GLY A 134 8.09 -9.12 -10.16
CA GLY A 134 9.07 -9.94 -9.49
C GLY A 134 8.48 -11.19 -8.87
N TRP A 135 9.17 -11.66 -7.85
CA TRP A 135 8.89 -12.92 -7.20
C TRP A 135 8.11 -12.71 -5.90
N VAL A 136 7.07 -13.54 -5.73
CA VAL A 136 6.24 -13.60 -4.53
C VAL A 136 6.26 -15.03 -4.00
N GLN A 137 6.52 -15.16 -2.69
CA GLN A 137 6.39 -16.43 -1.97
C GLN A 137 5.36 -16.29 -0.86
N ARG A 138 4.51 -17.29 -0.71
CA ARG A 138 3.61 -17.45 0.43
C ARG A 138 3.88 -18.77 1.15
N SER A 139 3.86 -18.74 2.48
CA SER A 139 4.07 -19.92 3.32
C SER A 139 3.17 -19.91 4.55
N ILE A 140 2.88 -21.10 5.09
CA ILE A 140 2.14 -21.30 6.35
C ILE A 140 2.92 -22.22 7.28
N ASP A 141 2.75 -22.00 8.58
CA ASP A 141 3.23 -22.94 9.60
C ASP A 141 2.10 -23.94 9.95
N ARG A 142 2.21 -25.14 9.38
CA ARG A 142 1.18 -26.18 9.58
C ARG A 142 1.02 -26.60 11.03
N SER A 143 2.06 -26.54 11.84
CA SER A 143 2.00 -26.93 13.25
C SER A 143 1.06 -26.05 14.07
N LYS A 144 0.75 -24.85 13.53
CA LYS A 144 -0.14 -23.86 14.14
C LYS A 144 -1.56 -23.88 13.58
N VAL A 145 -1.84 -24.73 12.61
CA VAL A 145 -3.19 -24.87 12.05
C VAL A 145 -4.06 -25.65 13.04
N THR A 146 -5.13 -25.02 13.51
CA THR A 146 -6.14 -25.64 14.35
C THR A 146 -7.50 -25.56 13.67
N THR A 147 -8.32 -26.58 13.82
CA THR A 147 -9.64 -26.68 13.18
C THR A 147 -10.70 -27.14 14.17
N ASN A 148 -11.97 -26.96 13.79
CA ASN A 148 -13.10 -27.46 14.57
C ASN A 148 -13.11 -28.99 14.72
N SER A 149 -12.44 -29.73 13.84
CA SER A 149 -12.30 -31.20 13.92
C SER A 149 -11.50 -31.64 15.16
N GLN A 150 -10.76 -30.71 15.78
CA GLN A 150 -10.01 -30.95 17.00
C GLN A 150 -10.79 -30.61 18.29
N TYR A 151 -12.10 -30.39 18.18
CA TYR A 151 -12.98 -30.24 19.33
C TYR A 151 -13.57 -31.58 19.70
N ASP A 152 -13.35 -32.08 20.97
CA ASP A 152 -13.75 -33.37 21.45
C ASP A 152 -15.12 -33.39 22.17
N GLY A 153 -15.84 -32.29 22.15
CA GLY A 153 -17.11 -32.10 22.85
C GLY A 153 -16.97 -31.34 24.19
N THR A 154 -15.78 -31.29 24.76
CA THR A 154 -15.47 -30.56 26.00
C THR A 154 -14.46 -29.42 25.79
N GLY A 155 -13.58 -29.57 24.83
CA GLY A 155 -12.55 -28.55 24.53
C GLY A 155 -11.71 -28.86 23.31
N PHE A 156 -10.70 -28.04 23.11
CA PHE A 156 -9.70 -28.26 22.09
C PHE A 156 -8.74 -29.37 22.49
N ASN A 157 -8.62 -30.39 21.64
CA ASN A 157 -7.74 -31.53 21.83
C ASN A 157 -6.71 -31.62 20.70
N PRO A 158 -5.44 -31.27 20.96
CA PRO A 158 -4.38 -31.25 19.94
C PRO A 158 -4.02 -32.69 19.45
N GLY A 159 -4.45 -33.74 20.14
CA GLY A 159 -4.25 -35.12 19.72
C GLY A 159 -5.18 -35.58 18.60
N LEU A 160 -6.26 -34.84 18.32
CA LEU A 160 -7.17 -35.11 17.22
C LEU A 160 -6.60 -34.56 15.90
N SER A 161 -6.92 -35.26 14.80
CA SER A 161 -6.54 -34.78 13.45
C SER A 161 -7.24 -33.48 13.14
N THR A 162 -6.52 -32.56 12.50
CA THR A 162 -7.07 -31.28 11.98
C THR A 162 -8.13 -31.50 10.90
N GLY A 163 -8.16 -32.69 10.26
CA GLY A 163 -9.03 -32.98 9.11
C GLY A 163 -8.62 -32.27 7.84
N GLU A 164 -7.61 -31.38 7.89
CA GLU A 164 -7.12 -30.61 6.75
C GLU A 164 -5.85 -31.22 6.17
N THR A 165 -5.78 -31.26 4.85
CA THR A 165 -4.61 -31.73 4.11
C THR A 165 -4.09 -30.62 3.20
N PHE A 166 -2.95 -30.04 3.59
CA PHE A 166 -2.25 -29.09 2.75
C PHE A 166 -1.10 -29.82 2.02
N PRO A 167 -1.20 -30.06 0.70
CA PRO A 167 -0.13 -30.73 -0.05
C PRO A 167 1.16 -29.88 -0.10
N ARG A 168 1.06 -28.56 0.12
CA ARG A 168 2.19 -27.64 0.11
C ARG A 168 2.19 -26.73 1.34
N ASN A 169 3.38 -26.50 1.94
CA ASN A 169 3.57 -25.50 3.01
C ASN A 169 3.86 -24.12 2.45
N SER A 170 4.31 -24.07 1.20
CA SER A 170 4.65 -22.84 0.50
C SER A 170 4.37 -22.97 -0.98
N TYR A 171 4.16 -21.83 -1.62
CA TYR A 171 4.13 -21.67 -3.07
C TYR A 171 4.72 -20.34 -3.46
N SER A 172 5.21 -20.24 -4.69
CA SER A 172 5.74 -19.01 -5.25
C SER A 172 5.21 -18.79 -6.66
N TYR A 173 5.17 -17.54 -7.06
CA TYR A 173 4.74 -17.10 -8.39
C TYR A 173 5.43 -15.81 -8.78
N LEU A 174 5.42 -15.50 -10.08
CA LEU A 174 5.79 -14.19 -10.58
C LEU A 174 4.57 -13.30 -10.61
N ASP A 175 4.77 -12.04 -10.22
CA ASP A 175 3.74 -11.01 -10.23
C ASP A 175 4.18 -9.84 -11.09
N GLY A 176 3.22 -9.10 -11.66
CA GLY A 176 3.48 -7.97 -12.51
C GLY A 176 2.45 -6.86 -12.37
N THR A 177 2.94 -5.62 -12.38
CA THR A 177 2.16 -4.39 -12.28
C THR A 177 2.61 -3.41 -13.36
N ALA A 178 1.65 -2.78 -14.02
CA ALA A 178 1.89 -1.66 -14.93
C ALA A 178 1.12 -0.43 -14.44
N GLY A 179 1.71 0.75 -14.61
CA GLY A 179 1.09 1.99 -14.19
C GLY A 179 1.41 3.15 -15.11
N MET A 180 0.54 4.14 -15.06
CA MET A 180 0.70 5.42 -15.71
C MET A 180 0.37 6.53 -14.73
N SER A 181 1.10 7.66 -14.80
CA SER A 181 0.78 8.86 -14.05
C SER A 181 1.04 10.10 -14.88
N PHE A 182 0.26 11.12 -14.61
CA PHE A 182 0.45 12.47 -15.11
C PHE A 182 0.67 13.38 -13.91
N SER A 183 1.67 14.25 -14.01
CA SER A 183 1.96 15.26 -13.01
C SER A 183 2.22 16.62 -13.65
N SER A 184 1.83 17.68 -12.97
CA SER A 184 2.00 19.06 -13.46
C SER A 184 2.03 20.05 -12.32
N GLN A 185 2.75 21.15 -12.51
CA GLN A 185 2.61 22.35 -11.71
C GLN A 185 1.22 22.98 -11.93
N ILE A 186 0.67 23.61 -10.89
CA ILE A 186 -0.59 24.36 -10.92
C ILE A 186 -0.31 25.85 -10.67
N GLY A 187 -0.78 26.70 -11.59
CA GLY A 187 -0.59 28.15 -11.50
C GLY A 187 0.87 28.57 -11.67
N GLU A 188 1.24 29.70 -11.08
CA GLU A 188 2.58 30.31 -11.20
C GLU A 188 3.55 29.82 -10.12
N ASN A 189 3.05 29.36 -8.99
CA ASN A 189 3.89 28.84 -7.90
C ASN A 189 4.40 27.45 -8.24
N THR A 190 5.71 27.30 -8.33
CA THR A 190 6.39 26.06 -8.72
C THR A 190 6.20 24.91 -7.71
N ASP A 191 5.85 25.23 -6.47
CA ASP A 191 5.60 24.24 -5.41
C ASP A 191 4.16 23.69 -5.42
N ASN A 192 3.25 24.34 -6.17
CA ASN A 192 1.88 23.86 -6.32
C ASN A 192 1.83 22.79 -7.41
N ASN A 193 1.44 21.61 -7.04
CA ASN A 193 1.52 20.46 -7.93
C ASN A 193 0.26 19.59 -7.84
N ILE A 194 -0.05 18.91 -8.94
CA ILE A 194 -1.06 17.86 -9.03
C ILE A 194 -0.46 16.61 -9.67
N TYR A 195 -0.86 15.45 -9.21
CA TYR A 195 -0.71 14.23 -9.99
C TYR A 195 -2.01 13.43 -10.04
N LEU A 196 -2.15 12.69 -11.14
CA LEU A 196 -3.17 11.68 -11.36
C LEU A 196 -2.46 10.41 -11.78
N GLY A 197 -2.90 9.27 -11.29
CA GLY A 197 -2.30 8.00 -11.64
C GLY A 197 -3.31 6.87 -11.74
N VAL A 198 -3.01 5.89 -12.57
CA VAL A 198 -3.73 4.63 -12.65
C VAL A 198 -2.74 3.49 -12.72
N ALA A 199 -2.99 2.41 -11.98
CA ALA A 199 -2.19 1.20 -12.01
C ALA A 199 -3.07 -0.05 -12.16
N TYR A 200 -2.51 -1.06 -12.80
CA TYR A 200 -3.10 -2.37 -12.99
C TYR A 200 -2.14 -3.43 -12.47
N HIS A 201 -2.47 -3.96 -11.30
CA HIS A 201 -1.69 -4.99 -10.60
C HIS A 201 -2.14 -6.38 -11.02
N HIS A 202 -1.21 -7.35 -10.90
CA HIS A 202 -1.44 -8.76 -11.21
C HIS A 202 -1.88 -8.97 -12.67
N PHE A 203 -1.33 -8.19 -13.60
CA PHE A 203 -1.73 -8.25 -15.01
C PHE A 203 -1.45 -9.61 -15.64
N ASN A 204 -0.47 -10.35 -15.12
CA ASN A 204 -0.10 -11.69 -15.56
C ASN A 204 -1.01 -12.80 -15.01
N LYS A 205 -1.95 -12.47 -14.10
CA LYS A 205 -2.92 -13.41 -13.52
C LYS A 205 -2.27 -14.72 -13.11
N ALA A 206 -1.25 -14.65 -12.25
CA ALA A 206 -0.50 -15.82 -11.81
C ALA A 206 -1.43 -16.97 -11.39
N THR A 207 -1.15 -18.16 -11.90
CA THR A 207 -1.93 -19.38 -11.62
C THR A 207 -1.30 -20.21 -10.52
N LYS A 208 -2.04 -21.21 -9.97
CA LYS A 208 -1.58 -22.12 -8.90
C LYS A 208 -1.25 -21.41 -7.58
N VAL A 209 -1.88 -20.28 -7.33
CA VAL A 209 -1.68 -19.44 -6.14
C VAL A 209 -2.44 -20.00 -4.93
N SER A 210 -2.22 -21.29 -4.61
CA SER A 210 -2.94 -22.02 -3.56
C SER A 210 -2.08 -23.04 -2.84
N PHE A 211 -2.25 -23.18 -1.53
CA PHE A 211 -1.65 -24.23 -0.71
C PHE A 211 -2.19 -25.61 -1.05
N TYR A 212 -3.38 -25.70 -1.63
CA TYR A 212 -4.00 -26.94 -2.09
C TYR A 212 -3.50 -27.40 -3.48
N GLY A 213 -2.67 -26.59 -4.14
CA GLY A 213 -2.11 -26.91 -5.45
C GLY A 213 -3.14 -26.92 -6.58
N ASN A 214 -4.33 -26.35 -6.38
CA ASN A 214 -5.36 -26.28 -7.41
C ASN A 214 -4.92 -25.35 -8.54
N PRO A 215 -4.83 -25.85 -9.81
CA PRO A 215 -4.40 -25.04 -10.94
C PRO A 215 -5.40 -23.98 -11.37
N ASN A 216 -6.66 -24.08 -10.95
CA ASN A 216 -7.75 -23.18 -11.34
C ASN A 216 -7.79 -21.87 -10.53
N TYR A 217 -6.98 -21.77 -9.47
CA TYR A 217 -6.88 -20.51 -8.72
C TYR A 217 -5.91 -19.56 -9.42
N GLU A 218 -6.44 -18.40 -9.81
CA GLU A 218 -5.70 -17.30 -10.43
C GLU A 218 -5.68 -16.10 -9.50
N MET A 219 -4.60 -15.32 -9.56
CA MET A 219 -4.55 -14.02 -8.88
C MET A 219 -5.51 -13.04 -9.53
N ILE A 220 -6.38 -12.46 -8.72
CA ILE A 220 -7.37 -11.48 -9.20
C ILE A 220 -6.68 -10.15 -9.45
N PRO A 221 -6.79 -9.58 -10.65
CA PRO A 221 -6.24 -8.26 -10.95
C PRO A 221 -6.85 -7.17 -10.08
N LYS A 222 -6.01 -6.14 -9.78
CA LYS A 222 -6.40 -4.99 -8.98
C LYS A 222 -6.15 -3.71 -9.76
N TRP A 223 -7.13 -2.81 -9.74
CA TRP A 223 -7.01 -1.45 -10.24
C TRP A 223 -6.78 -0.49 -9.08
N VAL A 224 -5.88 0.47 -9.28
CA VAL A 224 -5.64 1.57 -8.35
C VAL A 224 -5.70 2.88 -9.12
N GLY A 225 -6.55 3.80 -8.67
CA GLY A 225 -6.57 5.19 -9.12
C GLY A 225 -6.02 6.07 -8.00
N SER A 226 -5.09 6.96 -8.33
CA SER A 226 -4.40 7.83 -7.36
C SER A 226 -4.52 9.29 -7.76
N LEU A 227 -4.73 10.16 -6.78
CA LEU A 227 -4.76 11.61 -6.91
C LEU A 227 -3.93 12.23 -5.79
N GLY A 228 -3.14 13.25 -6.12
CA GLY A 228 -2.51 14.11 -5.14
C GLY A 228 -2.49 15.55 -5.60
N VAL A 229 -2.73 16.47 -4.65
CA VAL A 229 -2.67 17.91 -4.87
C VAL A 229 -1.89 18.53 -3.72
N ARG A 230 -0.83 19.28 -4.06
CA ARG A 230 -0.10 20.11 -3.11
C ARG A 230 -0.32 21.58 -3.45
N MET A 231 -0.66 22.39 -2.46
CA MET A 231 -0.93 23.82 -2.61
C MET A 231 -0.31 24.60 -1.45
N ASN A 232 0.51 25.57 -1.76
CA ASN A 232 1.01 26.55 -0.81
C ASN A 232 -0.12 27.48 -0.38
N ILE A 233 -0.23 27.72 0.94
CA ILE A 233 -1.19 28.64 1.55
C ILE A 233 -0.47 29.92 1.95
N SER A 234 0.76 29.79 2.38
CA SER A 234 1.65 30.89 2.73
C SER A 234 3.10 30.49 2.43
N GLU A 235 4.04 31.39 2.64
CA GLU A 235 5.47 31.11 2.51
C GLU A 235 5.93 29.98 3.45
N TYR A 236 5.30 29.86 4.63
CA TYR A 236 5.65 28.88 5.68
C TYR A 236 4.79 27.63 5.71
N ALA A 237 3.71 27.57 4.93
CA ALA A 237 2.75 26.47 5.06
C ALA A 237 2.13 26.06 3.73
N PHE A 238 1.84 24.75 3.62
CA PHE A 238 1.16 24.16 2.48
C PHE A 238 0.24 23.02 2.89
N PHE A 239 -0.76 22.74 2.04
CA PHE A 239 -1.60 21.56 2.12
C PHE A 239 -1.16 20.49 1.12
N THR A 240 -1.29 19.24 1.52
CA THR A 240 -1.24 18.09 0.61
C THR A 240 -2.51 17.28 0.77
N LEU A 241 -3.31 17.19 -0.30
CA LEU A 241 -4.50 16.35 -0.41
C LEU A 241 -4.12 15.09 -1.17
N LEU A 242 -4.48 13.92 -0.64
CA LEU A 242 -4.18 12.64 -1.27
C LEU A 242 -5.41 11.76 -1.26
N ALA A 243 -5.63 11.02 -2.35
CA ALA A 243 -6.69 10.04 -2.44
C ALA A 243 -6.28 8.87 -3.32
N ASP A 244 -6.62 7.66 -2.86
CA ASP A 244 -6.51 6.42 -3.61
C ASP A 244 -7.87 5.71 -3.63
N TYR A 245 -8.21 5.16 -4.78
CA TYR A 245 -9.30 4.23 -4.96
C TYR A 245 -8.76 2.92 -5.53
N SER A 246 -9.03 1.81 -4.87
CA SER A 246 -8.64 0.50 -5.36
C SER A 246 -9.83 -0.44 -5.50
N LYS A 247 -9.75 -1.34 -6.50
CA LYS A 247 -10.74 -2.39 -6.75
C LYS A 247 -10.05 -3.69 -7.12
N GLN A 248 -10.33 -4.76 -6.35
CA GLN A 248 -9.85 -6.11 -6.58
C GLN A 248 -11.01 -7.10 -6.44
N GLY A 249 -11.45 -7.68 -7.54
CA GLY A 249 -12.68 -8.49 -7.55
C GLY A 249 -13.90 -7.71 -7.08
N THR A 250 -14.54 -8.18 -6.01
CA THR A 250 -15.69 -7.52 -5.35
C THR A 250 -15.27 -6.50 -4.28
N PHE A 251 -14.00 -6.52 -3.85
CA PHE A 251 -13.48 -5.62 -2.85
C PHE A 251 -13.15 -4.26 -3.44
N THR A 252 -13.54 -3.21 -2.72
CA THR A 252 -13.19 -1.81 -3.05
C THR A 252 -12.69 -1.11 -1.79
N GLU A 253 -11.65 -0.31 -1.92
CA GLU A 253 -11.14 0.55 -0.86
C GLU A 253 -11.01 1.98 -1.38
N THR A 254 -11.43 2.94 -0.57
CA THR A 254 -11.20 4.36 -0.79
C THR A 254 -10.48 4.93 0.42
N LEU A 255 -9.33 5.51 0.19
CA LEU A 255 -8.50 6.15 1.21
C LEU A 255 -8.22 7.58 0.76
N ALA A 256 -8.65 8.56 1.54
CA ALA A 256 -8.47 9.97 1.20
C ALA A 256 -8.25 10.80 2.45
N GLY A 257 -7.49 11.89 2.32
CA GLY A 257 -7.23 12.79 3.44
C GLY A 257 -6.30 13.93 3.08
N ALA A 258 -5.86 14.62 4.11
CA ALA A 258 -5.03 15.81 3.98
C ALA A 258 -3.95 15.87 5.06
N LEU A 259 -2.81 16.43 4.68
CA LEU A 259 -1.75 16.87 5.57
C LEU A 259 -1.62 18.39 5.49
N TYR A 260 -1.57 19.05 6.63
CA TYR A 260 -1.13 20.43 6.77
C TYR A 260 0.34 20.43 7.17
N SER A 261 1.14 21.25 6.52
CA SER A 261 2.60 21.22 6.63
C SER A 261 3.15 22.60 6.96
N TRP A 262 4.03 22.65 7.96
CA TRP A 262 4.70 23.87 8.43
C TRP A 262 6.20 23.75 8.20
N LYS A 263 6.79 24.72 7.49
CA LYS A 263 8.23 24.92 7.42
C LYS A 263 8.66 25.59 8.73
N LEU A 264 9.56 24.96 9.49
CA LEU A 264 9.88 25.38 10.87
C LEU A 264 11.10 26.33 10.92
N ASP A 265 11.87 26.39 9.82
CA ASP A 265 13.10 27.20 9.75
C ASP A 265 13.11 28.06 8.47
N ASP A 266 13.85 27.69 7.44
CA ASP A 266 14.01 28.44 6.19
C ASP A 266 12.78 28.29 5.28
N ILE A 267 12.45 29.35 4.54
CA ILE A 267 11.31 29.38 3.62
C ILE A 267 11.66 28.69 2.29
N GLU A 268 12.85 28.97 1.77
CA GLU A 268 13.27 28.50 0.44
C GLU A 268 13.81 27.06 0.50
N GLU A 269 14.71 26.78 1.46
CA GLU A 269 15.30 25.45 1.67
C GLU A 269 15.05 24.93 3.09
N PRO A 270 13.80 24.66 3.48
CA PRO A 270 13.50 24.23 4.83
C PRO A 270 14.19 22.92 5.15
N LYS A 271 14.92 22.91 6.29
CA LYS A 271 15.54 21.71 6.83
C LYS A 271 14.56 20.89 7.67
N TYR A 272 13.66 21.60 8.36
CA TYR A 272 12.64 20.98 9.20
C TYR A 272 11.24 21.34 8.72
N ILE A 273 10.42 20.30 8.47
CA ILE A 273 9.00 20.47 8.10
C ILE A 273 8.18 19.52 8.97
N LEU A 274 7.20 20.10 9.66
CA LEU A 274 6.22 19.32 10.43
C LEU A 274 4.94 19.18 9.62
N HIS A 275 4.46 17.95 9.48
CA HIS A 275 3.18 17.64 8.85
C HIS A 275 2.25 17.02 9.89
N ALA A 276 1.01 17.46 9.90
CA ALA A 276 -0.04 16.86 10.68
C ALA A 276 -1.34 16.80 9.89
N GLY A 277 -2.09 15.72 10.05
CA GLY A 277 -3.34 15.57 9.33
C GLY A 277 -4.05 14.28 9.63
N ALA A 278 -5.01 13.94 8.79
CA ALA A 278 -5.75 12.70 8.92
C ALA A 278 -6.23 12.19 7.56
N PHE A 279 -6.35 10.87 7.48
CA PHE A 279 -6.94 10.17 6.37
C PHE A 279 -8.18 9.39 6.81
N LEU A 280 -9.10 9.19 5.90
CA LEU A 280 -10.28 8.36 6.08
C LEU A 280 -10.18 7.17 5.14
N ARG A 281 -10.11 5.97 5.71
CA ARG A 281 -10.41 4.74 4.98
C ARG A 281 -11.91 4.52 5.07
N TRP A 282 -12.57 4.70 3.94
CA TRP A 282 -14.03 4.74 3.88
C TRP A 282 -14.66 3.49 4.48
N LYS A 283 -15.59 3.68 5.43
CA LYS A 283 -16.30 2.63 6.20
C LYS A 283 -15.39 1.75 7.07
N ASP A 284 -14.12 2.09 7.28
CA ASP A 284 -13.21 1.27 8.07
C ASP A 284 -12.52 2.02 9.21
N ALA A 285 -11.73 3.06 8.94
CA ALA A 285 -10.94 3.73 9.96
C ALA A 285 -10.71 5.22 9.68
N VAL A 286 -10.53 6.01 10.74
CA VAL A 286 -9.89 7.33 10.70
C VAL A 286 -8.43 7.17 11.12
N ILE A 287 -7.53 7.81 10.39
CA ILE A 287 -6.09 7.63 10.48
C ILE A 287 -5.42 8.99 10.73
N PRO A 288 -5.29 9.45 11.98
CA PRO A 288 -4.41 10.57 12.28
C PRO A 288 -2.97 10.24 11.92
N VAL A 289 -2.27 11.24 11.37
CA VAL A 289 -0.88 11.13 10.90
C VAL A 289 -0.10 12.35 11.38
N THR A 290 1.12 12.10 11.83
CA THR A 290 2.14 13.13 12.06
C THR A 290 3.43 12.70 11.37
N LYS A 291 4.08 13.63 10.63
CA LYS A 291 5.36 13.39 9.98
C LYS A 291 6.29 14.57 10.26
N LEU A 292 7.54 14.27 10.59
CA LEU A 292 8.61 15.24 10.74
C LEU A 292 9.69 14.96 9.70
N GLU A 293 9.91 15.93 8.83
CA GLU A 293 11.08 15.95 7.97
C GLU A 293 12.22 16.68 8.67
N PHE A 294 13.40 16.09 8.68
CA PHE A 294 14.68 16.68 9.09
C PHE A 294 15.72 16.26 8.07
N LYS A 295 15.72 16.97 6.96
CA LYS A 295 16.48 16.59 5.76
C LYS A 295 17.92 16.18 6.07
N PRO A 296 18.39 15.03 5.54
CA PRO A 296 17.80 14.23 4.46
C PRO A 296 16.81 13.15 4.90
N PHE A 297 16.40 13.10 6.17
CA PHE A 297 15.51 12.08 6.71
C PHE A 297 14.09 12.63 6.94
N ALA A 298 13.12 11.72 6.99
CA ALA A 298 11.80 11.99 7.54
C ALA A 298 11.28 10.76 8.28
N VAL A 299 10.49 11.01 9.34
CA VAL A 299 9.82 9.97 10.14
C VAL A 299 8.35 10.30 10.21
N ALA A 300 7.49 9.31 9.96
CA ALA A 300 6.05 9.47 10.16
C ALA A 300 5.49 8.41 11.11
N LEU A 301 4.42 8.79 11.80
CA LEU A 301 3.65 7.95 12.69
C LEU A 301 2.18 8.11 12.37
N SER A 302 1.45 7.00 12.29
CA SER A 302 0.00 6.99 12.15
C SER A 302 -0.65 5.93 13.01
N TYR A 303 -1.93 6.12 13.29
CA TYR A 303 -2.75 5.21 14.07
C TYR A 303 -4.10 5.00 13.41
N ASP A 304 -4.49 3.73 13.18
CA ASP A 304 -5.80 3.39 12.65
C ASP A 304 -6.82 3.34 13.81
N ALA A 305 -7.75 4.27 13.85
CA ALA A 305 -8.89 4.23 14.76
C ALA A 305 -10.09 3.61 14.04
N ASN A 306 -10.44 2.37 14.38
CA ASN A 306 -11.50 1.60 13.71
C ASN A 306 -12.88 2.22 13.91
N LEU A 307 -13.59 2.44 12.80
CA LEU A 307 -15.00 2.87 12.76
C LEU A 307 -15.94 1.76 12.27
N SER A 308 -15.37 0.70 11.70
CA SER A 308 -16.12 -0.41 11.09
C SER A 308 -16.84 -1.28 12.14
N GLN A 309 -17.56 -2.29 11.66
CA GLN A 309 -18.21 -3.30 12.51
C GLN A 309 -17.22 -4.11 13.38
N LEU A 310 -15.91 -4.01 13.12
CA LEU A 310 -14.86 -4.57 13.97
C LEU A 310 -14.62 -3.75 15.25
N LYS A 311 -15.18 -2.55 15.38
CA LYS A 311 -15.03 -1.69 16.55
C LYS A 311 -15.35 -2.39 17.88
N PRO A 312 -16.44 -3.17 18.03
CA PRO A 312 -16.72 -3.87 19.29
C PRO A 312 -15.68 -4.93 19.65
N ALA A 313 -15.16 -5.66 18.65
CA ALA A 313 -14.16 -6.71 18.86
C ALA A 313 -12.76 -6.15 19.13
N SER A 314 -12.43 -5.00 18.56
CA SER A 314 -11.13 -4.34 18.68
C SER A 314 -11.08 -3.24 19.74
N ASN A 315 -12.20 -2.92 20.42
CA ASN A 315 -12.35 -1.73 21.28
C ASN A 315 -11.93 -0.44 20.56
N GLY A 316 -12.11 -0.37 19.22
CA GLY A 316 -11.69 0.74 18.40
C GLY A 316 -10.20 0.76 18.03
N HIS A 317 -9.39 -0.17 18.53
CA HIS A 317 -7.96 -0.25 18.23
C HIS A 317 -7.73 -0.96 16.88
N GLY A 318 -7.19 -0.27 15.89
CA GLY A 318 -6.87 -0.81 14.58
C GLY A 318 -5.41 -1.23 14.48
N GLY A 319 -4.52 -0.28 14.27
CA GLY A 319 -3.10 -0.54 14.10
C GLY A 319 -2.24 0.71 14.20
N ILE A 320 -0.94 0.50 14.41
CA ILE A 320 0.07 1.55 14.37
C ILE A 320 0.95 1.35 13.15
N GLU A 321 1.29 2.43 12.47
CA GLU A 321 2.28 2.42 11.39
C GLU A 321 3.37 3.46 11.67
N MET A 322 4.61 3.08 11.34
CA MET A 322 5.78 3.95 11.41
C MET A 322 6.50 3.88 10.07
N SER A 323 6.98 5.02 9.61
CA SER A 323 7.84 5.08 8.43
C SER A 323 9.11 5.88 8.69
N LEU A 324 10.16 5.51 7.96
CA LEU A 324 11.42 6.23 7.87
C LEU A 324 11.75 6.40 6.40
N SER A 325 12.04 7.62 5.98
CA SER A 325 12.50 7.90 4.63
C SER A 325 13.81 8.67 4.63
N TYR A 326 14.60 8.44 3.60
CA TYR A 326 15.84 9.13 3.31
C TYR A 326 15.81 9.59 1.86
N GLN A 327 16.07 10.90 1.62
CA GLN A 327 16.09 11.48 0.28
C GLN A 327 17.32 12.37 0.13
N LYS A 328 18.08 12.19 -0.95
CA LYS A 328 19.30 12.96 -1.18
C LYS A 328 19.60 13.15 -2.66
N TYR A 329 20.24 14.29 -2.98
CA TYR A 329 20.96 14.48 -4.23
C TYR A 329 22.36 13.86 -4.16
N ILE A 330 22.78 13.12 -5.20
CA ILE A 330 24.13 12.54 -5.28
C ILE A 330 25.12 13.58 -5.81
N ASN A 331 24.72 14.34 -6.85
CA ASN A 331 25.58 15.31 -7.53
C ASN A 331 24.92 16.69 -7.59
N LYS A 332 25.08 17.51 -6.56
CA LYS A 332 24.53 18.88 -6.54
C LYS A 332 25.00 19.81 -7.66
N PRO A 333 26.27 19.83 -8.14
CA PRO A 333 26.71 20.78 -9.15
C PRO A 333 26.26 20.51 -10.60
N ASN A 334 25.95 19.24 -10.92
CA ASN A 334 25.54 18.79 -12.26
C ASN A 334 24.27 17.95 -12.22
N SER A 335 23.57 17.96 -11.10
CA SER A 335 22.33 17.24 -11.03
C SER A 335 21.30 17.97 -11.86
N SER A 336 20.52 17.26 -12.60
CA SER A 336 19.23 17.70 -13.11
C SER A 336 18.28 18.22 -12.01
N ALA A 337 18.81 18.45 -10.80
CA ALA A 337 18.11 19.03 -9.66
C ALA A 337 17.47 20.36 -9.97
N ASP A 338 18.15 21.20 -10.78
CA ASP A 338 17.60 22.46 -11.26
C ASP A 338 16.72 22.29 -12.50
N ALA A 339 16.88 21.19 -13.25
CA ALA A 339 16.16 20.91 -14.48
C ALA A 339 14.92 20.04 -14.28
N VAL A 340 14.90 19.14 -13.28
CA VAL A 340 13.79 18.23 -13.03
C VAL A 340 13.19 18.53 -11.66
N ARG A 341 12.35 19.55 -11.59
CA ARG A 341 11.50 19.83 -10.43
C ARG A 341 10.31 18.90 -10.48
N CYS A 342 10.49 17.65 -10.03
CA CYS A 342 9.36 16.77 -9.88
C CYS A 342 8.40 17.30 -8.83
N PRO A 343 7.07 17.12 -9.02
CA PRO A 343 6.09 17.37 -7.98
C PRO A 343 6.49 16.64 -6.72
N VAL A 344 6.60 17.35 -5.60
CA VAL A 344 6.95 16.78 -4.29
C VAL A 344 5.65 16.48 -3.57
N PHE A 345 5.40 15.22 -3.30
CA PHE A 345 4.27 14.78 -2.51
C PHE A 345 4.72 13.98 -1.29
#